data_75cbb552a77f69daf2af74f759e397c1
#
_entry.id   75cbb552a77f69daf2af74f759e397c1
#
_cell.length_a   1.000
_cell.length_b   1.000
_cell.length_c   1.000
_cell.angle_alpha   90.00
_cell.angle_beta   90.00
_cell.angle_gamma   90.00
#
_symmetry.space_group_name_H-M   'P 1'
#
loop_
_entity.id
_entity.type
_entity.pdbx_description
1 polymer ?
#
loop_
_entity_poly.entity_id
_entity_poly.type
_entity_poly.pdbx_seq_one_letter_code
_entity_poly.pdbx_strand_id
1 'polypeptide(L)'
;MLRIAHLNARYAGRPALQDISLQLDKGELLVVLGPSGCGKTTLLNLIAGFLPVESGSITLEGNAISGPGAERGVVFQHEGLLSWRNVLDNVAFGLQLAGMARSERNAIARRLLKKVGLEGAENRPVWQLSGGQRQRVGIARALAADPQLLLLDEPFGALDAFTREQMQTLLLTLWRDSGKQIFLITHDIEEAVFLASELVLLSPGPGRIVERLKLNFGQRFAAGEPCRAIKSDPAFIEQREYVLNRVFEQREAFV
;
A
#
# COMPACT_ATOMS: atom_id res chain seq x y z
N MET A 1 5.37 11.70 -9.40
CA MET A 1 5.36 12.33 -8.06
C MET A 1 3.93 12.55 -7.63
N LEU A 2 3.52 12.00 -6.49
CA LEU A 2 2.25 12.34 -5.81
C LEU A 2 2.49 13.55 -4.92
N ARG A 3 1.59 14.53 -4.97
CA ARG A 3 1.62 15.70 -4.08
C ARG A 3 0.24 15.96 -3.51
N ILE A 4 0.19 16.14 -2.20
CA ILE A 4 -1.00 16.53 -1.44
C ILE A 4 -0.69 17.84 -0.73
N ALA A 5 -1.58 18.83 -0.84
CA ALA A 5 -1.40 20.14 -0.25
C ALA A 5 -2.67 20.58 0.49
N HIS A 6 -2.52 20.86 1.79
CA HIS A 6 -3.55 21.40 2.69
C HIS A 6 -4.89 20.65 2.63
N LEU A 7 -4.81 19.30 2.52
CA LEU A 7 -5.99 18.46 2.38
C LEU A 7 -6.77 18.39 3.69
N ASN A 8 -8.04 18.73 3.61
CA ASN A 8 -9.02 18.49 4.67
C ASN A 8 -10.12 17.59 4.12
N ALA A 9 -10.60 16.67 4.94
CA ALA A 9 -11.65 15.75 4.53
C ALA A 9 -12.60 15.41 5.67
N ARG A 10 -13.85 15.15 5.30
CA ARG A 10 -14.88 14.62 6.20
C ARG A 10 -15.27 13.21 5.78
N TYR A 11 -15.68 12.43 6.74
CA TYR A 11 -16.27 11.13 6.51
C TYR A 11 -17.57 11.02 7.31
N ALA A 12 -18.69 10.73 6.65
CA ALA A 12 -20.03 10.73 7.25
C ALA A 12 -20.32 12.01 8.07
N GLY A 13 -19.92 13.18 7.52
CA GLY A 13 -20.14 14.49 8.15
C GLY A 13 -19.18 14.87 9.28
N ARG A 14 -18.30 13.95 9.72
CA ARG A 14 -17.29 14.19 10.78
C ARG A 14 -15.92 14.49 10.18
N PRO A 15 -15.13 15.41 10.76
CA PRO A 15 -13.74 15.61 10.33
C PRO A 15 -12.95 14.31 10.45
N ALA A 16 -12.32 13.88 9.34
CA ALA A 16 -11.50 12.69 9.27
C ALA A 16 -10.02 13.04 9.10
N LEU A 17 -9.71 14.08 8.31
CA LEU A 17 -8.35 14.56 8.06
C LEU A 17 -8.31 16.08 8.18
N GLN A 18 -7.21 16.61 8.68
CA GLN A 18 -7.01 18.05 8.84
C GLN A 18 -5.60 18.47 8.43
N ASP A 19 -5.53 19.37 7.46
CA ASP A 19 -4.32 20.00 6.92
C ASP A 19 -3.20 19.02 6.57
N ILE A 20 -3.55 17.97 5.83
CA ILE A 20 -2.58 16.98 5.37
C ILE A 20 -1.81 17.54 4.17
N SER A 21 -0.49 17.68 4.33
CA SER A 21 0.42 18.05 3.25
C SER A 21 1.57 17.05 3.19
N LEU A 22 1.69 16.32 2.07
CA LEU A 22 2.76 15.33 1.86
C LEU A 22 3.13 15.22 0.38
N GLN A 23 4.31 14.69 0.15
CA GLN A 23 4.83 14.40 -1.17
C GLN A 23 5.41 12.98 -1.17
N LEU A 24 5.23 12.26 -2.27
CA LEU A 24 5.83 10.95 -2.51
C LEU A 24 6.53 11.00 -3.86
N ASP A 25 7.84 10.87 -3.85
CA ASP A 25 8.67 10.92 -5.04
C ASP A 25 8.74 9.56 -5.76
N LYS A 26 9.22 9.55 -7.01
CA LYS A 26 9.39 8.33 -7.78
C LYS A 26 10.38 7.40 -7.07
N GLY A 27 10.02 6.11 -7.01
CA GLY A 27 10.85 5.11 -6.35
C GLY A 27 10.82 5.15 -4.83
N GLU A 28 9.97 5.97 -4.20
CA GLU A 28 9.77 5.95 -2.76
C GLU A 28 8.63 5.03 -2.35
N LEU A 29 8.75 4.48 -1.13
CA LEU A 29 7.72 3.75 -0.42
C LEU A 29 7.35 4.53 0.84
N LEU A 30 6.22 5.27 0.76
CA LEU A 30 5.69 6.02 1.88
C LEU A 30 4.69 5.17 2.65
N VAL A 31 4.91 5.06 3.95
CA VAL A 31 3.99 4.36 4.86
C VAL A 31 3.31 5.36 5.78
N VAL A 32 1.98 5.30 5.85
CA VAL A 32 1.18 6.07 6.81
C VAL A 32 0.76 5.16 7.94
N LEU A 33 1.25 5.46 9.14
CA LEU A 33 0.95 4.78 10.38
C LEU A 33 0.02 5.62 11.24
N GLY A 34 -0.91 4.99 11.94
CA GLY A 34 -1.76 5.66 12.90
C GLY A 34 -2.84 4.76 13.46
N PRO A 35 -3.52 5.16 14.55
CA PRO A 35 -4.56 4.36 15.18
C PRO A 35 -5.76 4.14 14.26
N SER A 36 -6.61 3.17 14.60
CA SER A 36 -7.87 2.95 13.90
C SER A 36 -8.75 4.21 13.99
N GLY A 37 -9.41 4.56 12.88
CA GLY A 37 -10.30 5.72 12.81
C GLY A 37 -9.59 7.07 12.60
N CYS A 38 -8.26 7.14 12.49
CA CYS A 38 -7.54 8.41 12.26
C CYS A 38 -7.60 8.93 10.81
N GLY A 39 -8.31 8.26 9.90
CA GLY A 39 -8.51 8.74 8.53
C GLY A 39 -7.57 8.13 7.48
N LYS A 40 -6.75 7.12 7.78
CA LYS A 40 -5.84 6.47 6.81
C LYS A 40 -6.55 5.99 5.55
N THR A 41 -7.60 5.18 5.71
CA THR A 41 -8.40 4.68 4.57
C THR A 41 -9.11 5.82 3.83
N THR A 42 -9.53 6.87 4.53
CA THR A 42 -10.09 8.08 3.89
C THR A 42 -9.03 8.75 3.01
N LEU A 43 -7.79 8.91 3.51
CA LEU A 43 -6.69 9.47 2.75
C LEU A 43 -6.38 8.62 1.51
N LEU A 44 -6.29 7.31 1.66
CA LEU A 44 -6.06 6.40 0.53
C LEU A 44 -7.19 6.49 -0.51
N ASN A 45 -8.46 6.53 -0.08
CA ASN A 45 -9.60 6.65 -0.99
C ASN A 45 -9.64 7.98 -1.74
N LEU A 46 -9.21 9.08 -1.13
CA LEU A 46 -9.03 10.38 -1.79
C LEU A 46 -7.93 10.31 -2.84
N ILE A 47 -6.78 9.69 -2.55
CA ILE A 47 -5.69 9.48 -3.50
C ILE A 47 -6.13 8.55 -4.64
N ALA A 48 -6.90 7.51 -4.33
CA ALA A 48 -7.46 6.60 -5.34
C ALA A 48 -8.49 7.27 -6.27
N GLY A 49 -9.05 8.41 -5.83
CA GLY A 49 -10.14 9.10 -6.53
C GLY A 49 -11.52 8.50 -6.29
N PHE A 50 -11.68 7.67 -5.25
CA PHE A 50 -12.97 7.11 -4.85
C PHE A 50 -13.83 8.10 -4.05
N LEU A 51 -13.19 9.11 -3.46
CA LEU A 51 -13.83 10.21 -2.77
C LEU A 51 -13.42 11.54 -3.42
N PRO A 52 -14.33 12.51 -3.54
CA PRO A 52 -14.00 13.84 -4.04
C PRO A 52 -13.16 14.62 -3.01
N VAL A 53 -12.23 15.44 -3.50
CA VAL A 53 -11.45 16.38 -2.68
C VAL A 53 -12.33 17.61 -2.40
N GLU A 54 -12.68 17.84 -1.13
CA GLU A 54 -13.49 18.99 -0.71
C GLU A 54 -12.65 20.25 -0.46
N SER A 55 -11.42 20.09 0.05
CA SER A 55 -10.51 21.18 0.38
C SER A 55 -9.06 20.75 0.25
N GLY A 56 -8.21 21.63 -0.24
CA GLY A 56 -6.84 21.34 -0.60
C GLY A 56 -6.72 20.77 -2.01
N SER A 57 -5.62 20.07 -2.30
CA SER A 57 -5.41 19.47 -3.61
C SER A 57 -4.64 18.17 -3.55
N ILE A 58 -4.91 17.26 -4.49
CA ILE A 58 -4.14 16.04 -4.72
C ILE A 58 -3.78 15.97 -6.21
N THR A 59 -2.50 15.84 -6.51
CA THR A 59 -2.01 15.71 -7.89
C THR A 59 -1.08 14.51 -8.03
N LEU A 60 -1.16 13.82 -9.16
CA LEU A 60 -0.22 12.78 -9.57
C LEU A 60 0.43 13.20 -10.90
N GLU A 61 1.77 13.27 -10.92
CA GLU A 61 2.55 13.78 -12.08
C GLU A 61 2.06 15.16 -12.56
N GLY A 62 1.66 16.03 -11.61
CA GLY A 62 1.14 17.37 -11.90
C GLY A 62 -0.33 17.43 -12.29
N ASN A 63 -0.99 16.31 -12.55
CA ASN A 63 -2.40 16.24 -12.91
C ASN A 63 -3.28 16.08 -11.68
N ALA A 64 -4.34 16.88 -11.58
CA ALA A 64 -5.31 16.76 -10.49
C ALA A 64 -6.07 15.43 -10.56
N ILE A 65 -6.28 14.80 -9.42
CA ILE A 65 -7.06 13.57 -9.30
C ILE A 65 -8.54 13.95 -9.25
N SER A 66 -9.30 13.60 -10.29
CA SER A 66 -10.74 13.88 -10.40
C SER A 66 -11.63 12.64 -10.28
N GLY A 67 -11.06 11.45 -10.23
CA GLY A 67 -11.77 10.17 -10.15
C GLY A 67 -10.83 8.98 -10.21
N PRO A 68 -11.33 7.74 -10.18
CA PRO A 68 -10.52 6.54 -10.34
C PRO A 68 -9.78 6.51 -11.68
N GLY A 69 -8.55 5.99 -11.69
CA GLY A 69 -7.74 5.93 -12.92
C GLY A 69 -6.75 4.75 -12.90
N ALA A 70 -6.39 4.26 -14.10
CA ALA A 70 -5.50 3.11 -14.26
C ALA A 70 -4.07 3.39 -13.82
N GLU A 71 -3.67 4.66 -13.71
CA GLU A 71 -2.37 5.10 -13.21
C GLU A 71 -2.19 4.87 -11.69
N ARG A 72 -3.28 4.48 -11.00
CA ARG A 72 -3.30 4.15 -9.57
C ARG A 72 -3.83 2.74 -9.36
N GLY A 73 -2.94 1.80 -9.04
CA GLY A 73 -3.31 0.43 -8.66
C GLY A 73 -3.70 0.39 -7.19
N VAL A 74 -4.81 -0.25 -6.84
CA VAL A 74 -5.28 -0.37 -5.45
C VAL A 74 -5.31 -1.82 -5.01
N VAL A 75 -4.70 -2.10 -3.86
CA VAL A 75 -4.81 -3.36 -3.12
C VAL A 75 -5.58 -3.08 -1.85
N PHE A 76 -6.78 -3.66 -1.73
CA PHE A 76 -7.66 -3.47 -0.58
C PHE A 76 -7.31 -4.42 0.56
N GLN A 77 -7.69 -4.07 1.77
CA GLN A 77 -7.55 -4.89 2.98
C GLN A 77 -8.21 -6.28 2.82
N HIS A 78 -9.40 -6.31 2.24
CA HIS A 78 -10.03 -7.53 1.76
C HIS A 78 -9.80 -7.59 0.26
N GLU A 79 -9.04 -8.54 -0.21
CA GLU A 79 -8.41 -8.60 -1.55
C GLU A 79 -9.35 -8.22 -2.71
N GLY A 80 -10.67 -8.21 -2.50
CA GLY A 80 -11.69 -7.82 -3.48
C GLY A 80 -11.61 -8.63 -4.77
N LEU A 81 -11.20 -9.90 -4.67
CA LEU A 81 -11.11 -10.79 -5.82
C LEU A 81 -12.50 -11.18 -6.31
N LEU A 82 -12.64 -11.31 -7.63
CA LEU A 82 -13.87 -11.73 -8.27
C LEU A 82 -14.03 -13.25 -8.07
N SER A 83 -14.92 -13.67 -7.16
CA SER A 83 -15.08 -15.06 -6.74
C SER A 83 -15.55 -15.99 -7.86
N TRP A 84 -16.22 -15.44 -8.88
CA TRP A 84 -16.70 -16.16 -10.07
C TRP A 84 -15.66 -16.27 -11.20
N ARG A 85 -14.43 -15.80 -10.97
CA ARG A 85 -13.31 -15.87 -11.91
C ARG A 85 -12.16 -16.69 -11.32
N ASN A 86 -11.37 -17.32 -12.19
CA ASN A 86 -10.12 -17.95 -11.79
C ASN A 86 -9.01 -16.92 -11.51
N VAL A 87 -7.84 -17.38 -11.10
CA VAL A 87 -6.68 -16.55 -10.76
C VAL A 87 -6.22 -15.70 -11.95
N LEU A 88 -6.06 -16.31 -13.14
CA LEU A 88 -5.62 -15.62 -14.35
C LEU A 88 -6.59 -14.50 -14.74
N ASP A 89 -7.88 -14.80 -14.75
CA ASP A 89 -8.90 -13.84 -15.14
C ASP A 89 -9.06 -12.70 -14.12
N ASN A 90 -8.77 -12.93 -12.83
CA ASN A 90 -8.69 -11.88 -11.84
C ASN A 90 -7.55 -10.90 -12.16
N VAL A 91 -6.35 -11.41 -12.42
CA VAL A 91 -5.19 -10.57 -12.76
C VAL A 91 -5.40 -9.83 -14.08
N ALA A 92 -5.96 -10.49 -15.09
CA ALA A 92 -6.20 -9.92 -16.41
C ALA A 92 -7.42 -8.97 -16.47
N PHE A 93 -8.19 -8.82 -15.39
CA PHE A 93 -9.49 -8.14 -15.44
C PHE A 93 -9.40 -6.68 -15.85
N GLY A 94 -8.49 -5.88 -15.26
CA GLY A 94 -8.30 -4.48 -15.62
C GLY A 94 -7.90 -4.30 -17.09
N LEU A 95 -7.03 -5.18 -17.60
CA LEU A 95 -6.60 -5.18 -19.01
C LEU A 95 -7.74 -5.56 -19.94
N GLN A 96 -8.66 -6.45 -19.50
CA GLN A 96 -9.87 -6.78 -20.24
C GLN A 96 -10.79 -5.56 -20.39
N LEU A 97 -10.97 -4.79 -19.31
CA LEU A 97 -11.78 -3.57 -19.33
C LEU A 97 -11.16 -2.48 -20.24
N ALA A 98 -9.83 -2.45 -20.34
CA ALA A 98 -9.09 -1.57 -21.26
C ALA A 98 -9.16 -2.03 -22.73
N GLY A 99 -9.89 -3.12 -23.05
CA GLY A 99 -10.05 -3.61 -24.42
C GLY A 99 -8.88 -4.42 -24.97
N MET A 100 -7.90 -4.79 -24.12
CA MET A 100 -6.70 -5.52 -24.56
C MET A 100 -7.05 -6.94 -25.05
N ALA A 101 -6.42 -7.39 -26.14
CA ALA A 101 -6.62 -8.73 -26.69
C ALA A 101 -6.35 -9.84 -25.68
N ARG A 102 -7.13 -10.94 -25.74
CA ARG A 102 -7.05 -12.03 -24.75
C ARG A 102 -5.66 -12.66 -24.66
N SER A 103 -4.99 -12.86 -25.77
CA SER A 103 -3.62 -13.42 -25.79
C SER A 103 -2.64 -12.54 -25.04
N GLU A 104 -2.69 -11.24 -25.29
CA GLU A 104 -1.79 -10.24 -24.71
C GLU A 104 -2.02 -10.07 -23.21
N ARG A 105 -3.28 -9.82 -22.78
CA ARG A 105 -3.59 -9.68 -21.35
C ARG A 105 -3.27 -10.94 -20.55
N ASN A 106 -3.48 -12.13 -21.13
CA ASN A 106 -3.13 -13.39 -20.47
C ASN A 106 -1.61 -13.58 -20.36
N ALA A 107 -0.83 -13.14 -21.33
CA ALA A 107 0.63 -13.17 -21.27
C ALA A 107 1.16 -12.26 -20.14
N ILE A 108 0.61 -11.03 -20.03
CA ILE A 108 0.93 -10.10 -18.93
C ILE A 108 0.55 -10.71 -17.59
N ALA A 109 -0.66 -11.26 -17.46
CA ALA A 109 -1.14 -11.86 -16.22
C ALA A 109 -0.27 -13.05 -15.77
N ARG A 110 0.11 -13.96 -16.67
CA ARG A 110 1.02 -15.07 -16.34
C ARG A 110 2.39 -14.59 -15.86
N ARG A 111 2.97 -13.58 -16.52
CA ARG A 111 4.24 -12.98 -16.11
C ARG A 111 4.16 -12.40 -14.69
N LEU A 112 3.05 -11.73 -14.34
CA LEU A 112 2.85 -11.19 -13.01
C LEU A 112 2.61 -12.30 -11.98
N LEU A 113 1.82 -13.33 -12.31
CA LEU A 113 1.63 -14.49 -11.44
C LEU A 113 2.95 -15.19 -11.13
N LYS A 114 3.84 -15.33 -12.11
CA LYS A 114 5.20 -15.83 -11.88
C LYS A 114 5.98 -14.94 -10.93
N LYS A 115 5.95 -13.60 -11.11
CA LYS A 115 6.62 -12.64 -10.23
C LYS A 115 6.16 -12.73 -8.77
N VAL A 116 4.88 -13.01 -8.54
CA VAL A 116 4.34 -13.15 -7.18
C VAL A 116 4.38 -14.60 -6.65
N GLY A 117 5.05 -15.52 -7.37
CA GLY A 117 5.23 -16.92 -6.96
C GLY A 117 3.96 -17.77 -7.04
N LEU A 118 3.09 -17.49 -8.01
CA LEU A 118 1.84 -18.22 -8.29
C LEU A 118 1.83 -18.86 -9.68
N GLU A 119 3.00 -19.17 -10.26
CA GLU A 119 3.11 -19.92 -11.51
C GLU A 119 2.44 -21.30 -11.35
N GLY A 120 1.61 -21.71 -12.31
CA GLY A 120 0.82 -22.95 -12.27
C GLY A 120 -0.53 -22.84 -11.54
N ALA A 121 -0.86 -21.67 -10.94
CA ALA A 121 -2.13 -21.46 -10.26
C ALA A 121 -3.21 -20.79 -11.15
N GLU A 122 -2.94 -20.55 -12.43
CA GLU A 122 -3.72 -19.73 -13.35
C GLU A 122 -5.20 -20.10 -13.41
N ASN A 123 -5.47 -21.39 -13.47
CA ASN A 123 -6.83 -21.93 -13.65
C ASN A 123 -7.55 -22.22 -12.33
N ARG A 124 -6.88 -22.02 -11.17
CA ARG A 124 -7.48 -22.30 -9.86
C ARG A 124 -8.57 -21.28 -9.56
N PRO A 125 -9.70 -21.71 -8.99
CA PRO A 125 -10.69 -20.81 -8.41
C PRO A 125 -10.08 -20.06 -7.21
N VAL A 126 -10.38 -18.77 -7.04
CA VAL A 126 -9.79 -17.94 -5.97
C VAL A 126 -10.16 -18.42 -4.56
N TRP A 127 -11.31 -19.07 -4.39
CA TRP A 127 -11.75 -19.64 -3.11
C TRP A 127 -10.93 -20.85 -2.64
N GLN A 128 -10.14 -21.48 -3.52
CA GLN A 128 -9.20 -22.56 -3.18
C GLN A 128 -7.82 -22.03 -2.72
N LEU A 129 -7.61 -20.72 -2.71
CA LEU A 129 -6.34 -20.11 -2.34
C LEU A 129 -6.29 -19.86 -0.83
N SER A 130 -5.08 -19.93 -0.24
CA SER A 130 -4.82 -19.39 1.10
C SER A 130 -4.95 -17.86 1.11
N GLY A 131 -5.07 -17.23 2.29
CA GLY A 131 -5.09 -15.77 2.44
C GLY A 131 -3.89 -15.10 1.76
N GLY A 132 -2.68 -15.59 2.02
CA GLY A 132 -1.47 -15.06 1.39
C GLY A 132 -1.43 -15.25 -0.14
N GLN A 133 -1.98 -16.36 -0.65
CA GLN A 133 -2.10 -16.56 -2.10
C GLN A 133 -3.12 -15.58 -2.71
N ARG A 134 -4.26 -15.35 -2.07
CA ARG A 134 -5.24 -14.34 -2.51
C ARG A 134 -4.63 -12.95 -2.53
N GLN A 135 -3.86 -12.60 -1.49
CA GLN A 135 -3.16 -11.32 -1.42
C GLN A 135 -2.17 -11.15 -2.59
N ARG A 136 -1.40 -12.19 -2.92
CA ARG A 136 -0.50 -12.20 -4.09
C ARG A 136 -1.26 -11.97 -5.41
N VAL A 137 -2.44 -12.57 -5.57
CA VAL A 137 -3.31 -12.33 -6.73
C VAL A 137 -3.78 -10.87 -6.76
N GLY A 138 -4.17 -10.28 -5.61
CA GLY A 138 -4.56 -8.87 -5.48
C GLY A 138 -3.45 -7.92 -5.91
N ILE A 139 -2.22 -8.17 -5.46
CA ILE A 139 -1.04 -7.39 -5.86
C ILE A 139 -0.77 -7.54 -7.37
N ALA A 140 -0.79 -8.76 -7.90
CA ALA A 140 -0.59 -9.00 -9.33
C ALA A 140 -1.65 -8.29 -10.18
N ARG A 141 -2.93 -8.31 -9.76
CA ARG A 141 -4.02 -7.59 -10.42
C ARG A 141 -3.81 -6.09 -10.41
N ALA A 142 -3.41 -5.50 -9.28
CA ALA A 142 -3.14 -4.07 -9.18
C ALA A 142 -1.96 -3.65 -10.06
N LEU A 143 -0.94 -4.50 -10.21
CA LEU A 143 0.22 -4.25 -11.07
C LEU A 143 -0.07 -4.47 -12.56
N ALA A 144 -1.14 -5.17 -12.93
CA ALA A 144 -1.41 -5.56 -14.32
C ALA A 144 -1.59 -4.36 -15.26
N ALA A 145 -2.24 -3.29 -14.77
CA ALA A 145 -2.43 -2.04 -15.52
C ALA A 145 -1.16 -1.17 -15.62
N ASP A 146 -0.03 -1.65 -15.11
CA ASP A 146 1.23 -0.91 -15.02
C ASP A 146 1.10 0.49 -14.37
N PRO A 147 0.50 0.59 -13.18
CA PRO A 147 0.21 1.87 -12.55
C PRO A 147 1.50 2.63 -12.21
N GLN A 148 1.41 3.95 -12.14
CA GLN A 148 2.49 4.83 -11.65
C GLN A 148 2.59 4.80 -10.13
N LEU A 149 1.45 4.67 -9.45
CA LEU A 149 1.31 4.65 -7.99
C LEU A 149 0.56 3.39 -7.56
N LEU A 150 1.13 2.65 -6.61
CA LEU A 150 0.46 1.52 -5.96
C LEU A 150 -0.03 1.95 -4.57
N LEU A 151 -1.31 1.78 -4.32
CA LEU A 151 -2.00 2.09 -3.06
C LEU A 151 -2.32 0.78 -2.33
N LEU A 152 -1.90 0.65 -1.08
CA LEU A 152 -2.10 -0.57 -0.28
C LEU A 152 -2.80 -0.22 1.05
N ASP A 153 -3.99 -0.77 1.24
CA ASP A 153 -4.80 -0.59 2.46
C ASP A 153 -4.63 -1.80 3.38
N GLU A 154 -3.82 -1.66 4.43
CA GLU A 154 -3.53 -2.69 5.45
C GLU A 154 -3.29 -4.10 4.85
N PRO A 155 -2.37 -4.23 3.86
CA PRO A 155 -2.32 -5.40 3.00
C PRO A 155 -1.94 -6.70 3.71
N PHE A 156 -1.39 -6.65 4.93
CA PHE A 156 -0.87 -7.83 5.61
C PHE A 156 -1.55 -8.11 6.95
N GLY A 157 -2.54 -7.30 7.35
CA GLY A 157 -3.18 -7.38 8.66
C GLY A 157 -3.85 -8.72 8.99
N ALA A 158 -4.39 -9.41 7.98
CA ALA A 158 -5.09 -10.70 8.15
C ALA A 158 -4.17 -11.94 8.02
N LEU A 159 -2.83 -11.75 7.85
CA LEU A 159 -1.89 -12.83 7.62
C LEU A 159 -1.21 -13.27 8.92
N ASP A 160 -0.90 -14.59 9.01
CA ASP A 160 -0.01 -15.09 10.05
C ASP A 160 1.41 -14.51 9.91
N ALA A 161 2.21 -14.57 10.97
CA ALA A 161 3.52 -13.91 11.03
C ALA A 161 4.48 -14.35 9.92
N PHE A 162 4.50 -15.66 9.59
CA PHE A 162 5.40 -16.19 8.56
C PHE A 162 4.98 -15.73 7.15
N THR A 163 3.70 -15.85 6.84
CA THR A 163 3.14 -15.38 5.56
C THR A 163 3.27 -13.87 5.41
N ARG A 164 3.10 -13.11 6.51
CA ARG A 164 3.30 -11.65 6.53
C ARG A 164 4.73 -11.29 6.15
N GLU A 165 5.75 -11.91 6.77
CA GLU A 165 7.16 -11.66 6.43
C GLU A 165 7.45 -11.95 4.96
N GLN A 166 6.92 -13.07 4.43
CA GLN A 166 7.05 -13.39 3.00
C GLN A 166 6.40 -12.35 2.09
N MET A 167 5.26 -11.81 2.49
CA MET A 167 4.56 -10.79 1.71
C MET A 167 5.24 -9.42 1.77
N GLN A 168 5.79 -9.05 2.91
CA GLN A 168 6.60 -7.84 3.07
C GLN A 168 7.86 -7.89 2.19
N THR A 169 8.59 -9.00 2.23
CA THR A 169 9.78 -9.20 1.38
C THR A 169 9.44 -9.26 -0.11
N LEU A 170 8.30 -9.86 -0.48
CA LEU A 170 7.80 -9.83 -1.85
C LEU A 170 7.51 -8.38 -2.30
N LEU A 171 6.83 -7.59 -1.46
CA LEU A 171 6.52 -6.19 -1.78
C LEU A 171 7.80 -5.37 -2.01
N LEU A 172 8.80 -5.50 -1.13
CA LEU A 172 10.09 -4.80 -1.28
C LEU A 172 10.84 -5.25 -2.55
N THR A 173 10.77 -6.54 -2.91
CA THR A 173 11.35 -7.05 -4.16
C THR A 173 10.65 -6.43 -5.38
N LEU A 174 9.31 -6.39 -5.38
CA LEU A 174 8.53 -5.77 -6.44
C LEU A 174 8.78 -4.25 -6.54
N TRP A 175 8.92 -3.58 -5.40
CA TRP A 175 9.26 -2.16 -5.33
C TRP A 175 10.62 -1.88 -5.95
N ARG A 176 11.67 -2.60 -5.54
CA ARG A 176 13.03 -2.51 -6.10
C ARG A 176 13.02 -2.72 -7.62
N ASP A 177 12.36 -3.81 -8.08
CA ASP A 177 12.40 -4.22 -9.48
C ASP A 177 11.59 -3.31 -10.41
N SER A 178 10.58 -2.61 -9.87
CA SER A 178 9.69 -1.75 -10.65
C SER A 178 10.02 -0.26 -10.56
N GLY A 179 10.68 0.18 -9.49
CA GLY A 179 10.91 1.61 -9.20
C GLY A 179 9.64 2.44 -9.03
N LYS A 180 8.49 1.78 -8.78
CA LYS A 180 7.19 2.45 -8.64
C LYS A 180 7.07 3.20 -7.32
N GLN A 181 6.23 4.21 -7.31
CA GLN A 181 5.77 4.84 -6.07
C GLN A 181 4.81 3.89 -5.36
N ILE A 182 5.01 3.72 -4.04
CA ILE A 182 4.10 2.93 -3.20
C ILE A 182 3.63 3.80 -2.04
N PHE A 183 2.31 3.87 -1.87
CA PHE A 183 1.66 4.48 -0.71
C PHE A 183 0.95 3.38 0.06
N LEU A 184 1.41 3.08 1.27
CA LEU A 184 0.89 2.02 2.12
C LEU A 184 0.34 2.60 3.41
N ILE A 185 -0.83 2.13 3.82
CA ILE A 185 -1.36 2.44 5.15
C ILE A 185 -1.38 1.18 6.00
N THR A 186 -1.02 1.32 7.28
CA THR A 186 -1.00 0.23 8.24
C THR A 186 -1.20 0.74 9.67
N HIS A 187 -1.51 -0.16 10.59
CA HIS A 187 -1.47 0.07 12.03
C HIS A 187 -0.36 -0.74 12.73
N ASP A 188 0.40 -1.56 11.97
CA ASP A 188 1.50 -2.38 12.48
C ASP A 188 2.81 -1.57 12.42
N ILE A 189 3.41 -1.35 13.59
CA ILE A 189 4.60 -0.51 13.74
C ILE A 189 5.83 -1.18 13.14
N GLU A 190 6.01 -2.49 13.36
CA GLU A 190 7.16 -3.21 12.82
C GLU A 190 7.13 -3.21 11.28
N GLU A 191 5.94 -3.44 10.71
CA GLU A 191 5.71 -3.35 9.27
C GLU A 191 6.07 -1.97 8.73
N ALA A 192 5.57 -0.92 9.38
CA ALA A 192 5.79 0.46 8.97
C ALA A 192 7.28 0.83 8.97
N VAL A 193 8.01 0.47 10.04
CA VAL A 193 9.45 0.73 10.16
C VAL A 193 10.25 -0.08 9.14
N PHE A 194 9.88 -1.36 8.90
CA PHE A 194 10.61 -2.22 7.98
C PHE A 194 10.46 -1.81 6.51
N LEU A 195 9.25 -1.40 6.11
CA LEU A 195 8.95 -1.15 4.70
C LEU A 195 9.28 0.27 4.25
N ALA A 196 9.09 1.27 5.12
CA ALA A 196 9.11 2.66 4.71
C ALA A 196 10.48 3.15 4.24
N SER A 197 10.52 3.88 3.13
CA SER A 197 11.57 4.87 2.86
C SER A 197 11.25 6.21 3.56
N GLU A 198 9.94 6.51 3.71
CA GLU A 198 9.42 7.57 4.54
C GLU A 198 8.20 7.09 5.32
N LEU A 199 8.24 7.24 6.65
CA LEU A 199 7.15 6.95 7.57
C LEU A 199 6.46 8.25 7.98
N VAL A 200 5.15 8.30 7.83
CA VAL A 200 4.29 9.40 8.29
C VAL A 200 3.41 8.89 9.41
N LEU A 201 3.50 9.52 10.59
CA LEU A 201 2.66 9.24 11.73
C LEU A 201 1.46 10.19 11.75
N LEU A 202 0.24 9.64 11.82
CA LEU A 202 -0.98 10.42 12.01
C LEU A 202 -1.44 10.41 13.46
N SER A 203 -1.97 11.57 13.92
CA SER A 203 -2.67 11.69 15.20
C SER A 203 -3.96 10.87 15.21
N PRO A 204 -4.55 10.56 16.38
CA PRO A 204 -5.95 10.19 16.49
C PRO A 204 -6.86 11.17 15.78
N GLY A 205 -8.10 10.77 15.43
CA GLY A 205 -8.99 11.57 14.58
C GLY A 205 -9.42 12.93 15.15
N PRO A 206 -9.48 13.99 14.34
CA PRO A 206 -9.14 14.01 12.92
C PRO A 206 -7.62 13.88 12.69
N GLY A 207 -7.24 13.03 11.71
CA GLY A 207 -5.83 12.76 11.44
C GLY A 207 -5.09 14.01 10.98
N ARG A 208 -3.96 14.28 11.64
CA ARG A 208 -2.96 15.30 11.28
C ARG A 208 -1.61 14.63 11.20
N ILE A 209 -0.70 15.12 10.37
CA ILE A 209 0.68 14.64 10.38
C ILE A 209 1.34 15.14 11.66
N VAL A 210 1.75 14.18 12.51
CA VAL A 210 2.44 14.45 13.77
C VAL A 210 3.95 14.41 13.56
N GLU A 211 4.39 13.47 12.71
CA GLU A 211 5.81 13.24 12.51
C GLU A 211 6.09 12.60 11.16
N ARG A 212 7.28 12.84 10.62
CA ARG A 212 7.81 12.26 9.39
C ARG A 212 9.23 11.77 9.64
N LEU A 213 9.49 10.51 9.32
CA LEU A 213 10.77 9.85 9.54
C LEU A 213 11.28 9.27 8.23
N LYS A 214 12.51 9.59 7.86
CA LYS A 214 13.22 8.92 6.76
C LYS A 214 13.86 7.66 7.30
N LEU A 215 13.58 6.52 6.67
CA LEU A 215 14.06 5.20 7.06
C LEU A 215 14.73 4.53 5.85
N ASN A 216 15.61 3.57 6.12
CA ASN A 216 16.36 2.90 5.07
C ASN A 216 16.33 1.36 5.14
N PHE A 217 15.58 0.79 6.07
CA PHE A 217 15.56 -0.67 6.29
C PHE A 217 15.04 -1.44 5.07
N GLY A 218 13.98 -0.94 4.42
CA GLY A 218 13.49 -1.49 3.15
C GLY A 218 14.51 -1.39 2.02
N GLN A 219 15.29 -0.30 1.98
CA GLN A 219 16.38 -0.12 1.01
C GLN A 219 17.54 -1.07 1.29
N ARG A 220 17.91 -1.31 2.56
CA ARG A 220 18.91 -2.31 2.95
C ARG A 220 18.50 -3.71 2.48
N PHE A 221 17.24 -4.08 2.67
CA PHE A 221 16.70 -5.33 2.12
C PHE A 221 16.79 -5.36 0.59
N ALA A 222 16.41 -4.30 -0.09
CA ALA A 222 16.49 -4.19 -1.55
C ALA A 222 17.94 -4.29 -2.06
N ALA A 223 18.93 -3.87 -1.25
CA ALA A 223 20.37 -4.02 -1.53
C ALA A 223 20.89 -5.43 -1.24
N GLY A 224 20.07 -6.36 -0.73
CA GLY A 224 20.41 -7.77 -0.54
C GLY A 224 20.66 -8.19 0.91
N GLU A 225 20.46 -7.30 1.89
CA GLU A 225 20.59 -7.67 3.30
C GLU A 225 19.41 -8.57 3.74
N PRO A 226 19.65 -9.68 4.47
CA PRO A 226 18.58 -10.57 4.89
C PRO A 226 17.58 -9.89 5.83
N CYS A 227 16.28 -10.14 5.62
CA CYS A 227 15.18 -9.56 6.43
C CYS A 227 15.41 -9.75 7.94
N ARG A 228 15.80 -10.96 8.36
CA ARG A 228 16.03 -11.25 9.79
C ARG A 228 17.25 -10.53 10.35
N ALA A 229 18.29 -10.31 9.56
CA ALA A 229 19.45 -9.53 9.99
C ALA A 229 19.05 -8.07 10.24
N ILE A 230 18.25 -7.48 9.34
CA ILE A 230 17.73 -6.12 9.50
C ILE A 230 16.84 -6.02 10.75
N LYS A 231 15.86 -6.94 10.93
CA LYS A 231 14.93 -6.88 12.05
C LYS A 231 15.57 -7.17 13.41
N SER A 232 16.74 -7.79 13.45
CA SER A 232 17.55 -8.01 14.67
C SER A 232 18.62 -6.94 14.91
N ASP A 233 18.79 -6.01 13.98
CA ASP A 233 19.72 -4.88 14.11
C ASP A 233 19.30 -3.97 15.27
N PRO A 234 20.19 -3.60 16.20
CA PRO A 234 19.90 -2.64 17.25
C PRO A 234 19.26 -1.34 16.76
N ALA A 235 19.70 -0.81 15.60
CA ALA A 235 19.13 0.41 15.03
C ALA A 235 17.67 0.22 14.58
N PHE A 236 17.29 -0.96 14.09
CA PHE A 236 15.90 -1.28 13.75
C PHE A 236 15.03 -1.36 15.02
N ILE A 237 15.54 -2.03 16.05
CA ILE A 237 14.85 -2.19 17.35
C ILE A 237 14.65 -0.81 17.98
N GLU A 238 15.68 0.02 18.04
CA GLU A 238 15.61 1.39 18.58
C GLU A 238 14.57 2.23 17.83
N GLN A 239 14.58 2.19 16.49
CA GLN A 239 13.63 2.95 15.69
C GLN A 239 12.18 2.44 15.87
N ARG A 240 11.98 1.12 15.99
CA ARG A 240 10.68 0.54 16.28
C ARG A 240 10.15 0.98 17.65
N GLU A 241 10.98 0.93 18.70
CA GLU A 241 10.63 1.38 20.04
C GLU A 241 10.35 2.90 20.08
N TYR A 242 11.15 3.68 19.35
CA TYR A 242 10.88 5.12 19.19
C TYR A 242 9.48 5.36 18.62
N VAL A 243 9.14 4.74 17.49
CA VAL A 243 7.83 4.89 16.85
C VAL A 243 6.71 4.40 17.76
N LEU A 244 6.92 3.28 18.47
CA LEU A 244 5.97 2.74 19.45
C LEU A 244 5.64 3.77 20.54
N ASN A 245 6.66 4.36 21.15
CA ASN A 245 6.50 5.39 22.18
C ASN A 245 5.74 6.61 21.64
N ARG A 246 6.09 7.08 20.43
CA ARG A 246 5.39 8.21 19.80
C ARG A 246 3.90 7.91 19.56
N VAL A 247 3.54 6.69 19.17
CA VAL A 247 2.14 6.27 19.00
C VAL A 247 1.39 6.28 20.34
N PHE A 248 2.03 5.83 21.44
CA PHE A 248 1.42 5.85 22.78
C PHE A 248 1.23 7.28 23.30
N GLU A 249 2.24 8.14 23.20
CA GLU A 249 2.13 9.57 23.58
C GLU A 249 0.95 10.27 22.87
N GLN A 250 0.75 9.97 21.59
CA GLN A 250 -0.39 10.53 20.84
C GLN A 250 -1.73 10.01 21.35
N ARG A 251 -1.82 8.77 21.82
CA ARG A 251 -3.07 8.24 22.40
C ARG A 251 -3.39 8.87 23.75
N GLU A 252 -2.40 9.04 24.60
CA GLU A 252 -2.58 9.65 25.95
C GLU A 252 -2.97 11.13 25.87
N ALA A 253 -2.44 11.87 24.88
CA ALA A 253 -2.76 13.28 24.68
C ALA A 253 -4.21 13.53 24.21
N PHE A 254 -4.96 12.48 23.82
CA PHE A 254 -6.34 12.55 23.31
C PHE A 254 -7.37 11.87 24.25
N VAL A 255 -6.97 11.39 25.41
CA VAL A 255 -7.82 10.91 26.51
C VAL A 255 -8.03 12.03 27.51
#